data_ae697bb04071b45295d81e14101369ab
#
_entry.id   ae697bb04071b45295d81e14101369ab
#
_cell.length_a   1.000
_cell.length_b   1.000
_cell.length_c   1.000
_cell.angle_alpha   90.00
_cell.angle_beta   90.00
_cell.angle_gamma   90.00
#
_symmetry.space_group_name_H-M   'P 1'
#
loop_
_entity.id
_entity.type
_entity.pdbx_description
1 polymer ?
#
loop_
_entity_poly.entity_id
_entity_poly.type
_entity_poly.pdbx_seq_one_letter_code
_entity_poly.pdbx_strand_id
1 'polypeptide(L)'
;GQRLDQWRPGTDYRKSYSANRDQGGGALLDLTHEIDLIQWLTGPIDEIYANLALVSDLQMNAEDLVNLTLTNANNAVGQIQLDMLSPVYRRELELVFQEAVLHWDAVKGVLTKASSTGLVIVHKVSNEFNRNDMFLTQMKHFVNRISGANLKPLCSIQSGVAVQRIVEAAIVSNQNKINIKVN
;
A
#
# COMPACT_ATOMS: atom_id res chain seq x y z
N GLY A 1 -2.67 7.78 2.82
CA GLY A 1 -1.73 8.88 3.05
C GLY A 1 -1.81 9.52 4.42
N GLN A 2 -0.74 10.14 4.82
CA GLN A 2 -0.62 10.98 6.01
C GLN A 2 0.62 11.86 5.87
N ARG A 3 0.55 13.10 6.36
CA ARG A 3 1.66 14.04 6.31
C ARG A 3 2.86 13.52 7.11
N LEU A 4 4.05 13.52 6.51
CA LEU A 4 5.26 12.87 7.06
C LEU A 4 5.70 13.45 8.42
N ASP A 5 5.55 14.76 8.63
CA ASP A 5 5.86 15.41 9.89
C ASP A 5 4.94 15.00 11.06
N GLN A 6 3.82 14.33 10.76
CA GLN A 6 2.86 13.80 11.74
C GLN A 6 3.05 12.31 12.04
N TRP A 7 3.92 11.59 11.30
CA TRP A 7 4.08 10.13 11.48
C TRP A 7 4.66 9.77 12.85
N ARG A 8 5.58 10.58 13.33
CA ARG A 8 6.32 10.33 14.59
C ARG A 8 6.38 11.62 15.40
N PRO A 9 5.32 11.95 16.17
CA PRO A 9 5.28 13.16 16.99
C PRO A 9 6.52 13.29 17.89
N GLY A 10 7.09 14.50 17.97
CA GLY A 10 8.29 14.75 18.75
C GLY A 10 9.62 14.39 18.11
N THR A 11 9.61 13.86 16.87
CA THR A 11 10.84 13.60 16.10
C THR A 11 11.00 14.59 14.94
N ASP A 12 12.22 14.90 14.57
CA ASP A 12 12.52 15.69 13.37
C ASP A 12 12.48 14.78 12.14
N TYR A 13 11.38 14.79 11.40
CA TYR A 13 11.16 13.95 10.22
C TYR A 13 12.23 14.14 9.14
N ARG A 14 12.87 15.34 9.06
CA ARG A 14 13.91 15.66 8.07
C ARG A 14 15.15 14.78 8.23
N LYS A 15 15.37 14.26 9.44
CA LYS A 15 16.47 13.33 9.78
C LYS A 15 16.10 11.87 9.57
N SER A 16 14.83 11.58 9.26
CA SER A 16 14.39 10.21 9.00
C SER A 16 14.79 9.78 7.58
N TYR A 17 15.00 8.48 7.38
CA TYR A 17 15.23 7.93 6.06
C TYR A 17 14.07 8.26 5.10
N SER A 18 12.83 8.32 5.61
CA SER A 18 11.62 8.58 4.83
C SER A 18 11.67 9.90 4.05
N ALA A 19 12.37 10.91 4.59
CA ALA A 19 12.56 12.20 3.91
C ALA A 19 13.73 12.21 2.90
N ASN A 20 14.54 11.16 2.85
CA ASN A 20 15.80 11.12 2.14
C ASN A 20 15.83 10.04 1.06
N ARG A 21 15.86 10.47 -0.21
CA ARG A 21 15.91 9.55 -1.38
C ARG A 21 17.10 8.60 -1.33
N ASP A 22 18.27 9.10 -0.97
CA ASP A 22 19.50 8.30 -0.93
C ASP A 22 19.51 7.23 0.18
N GLN A 23 18.56 7.33 1.11
CA GLN A 23 18.34 6.35 2.16
C GLN A 23 17.13 5.42 1.87
N GLY A 24 16.57 5.50 0.67
CA GLY A 24 15.41 4.71 0.29
C GLY A 24 14.08 5.29 0.77
N GLY A 25 14.03 6.60 1.03
CA GLY A 25 12.80 7.29 1.41
C GLY A 25 11.93 7.66 0.22
N GLY A 26 10.78 8.24 0.53
CA GLY A 26 9.74 8.64 -0.42
C GLY A 26 8.48 7.77 -0.33
N ALA A 27 7.37 8.29 -0.83
CA ALA A 27 6.08 7.65 -0.71
C ALA A 27 6.02 6.30 -1.44
N LEU A 28 6.76 6.14 -2.54
CA LEU A 28 6.79 4.87 -3.29
C LEU A 28 7.41 3.74 -2.47
N LEU A 29 8.58 3.99 -1.87
CA LEU A 29 9.34 2.95 -1.17
C LEU A 29 8.81 2.69 0.25
N ASP A 30 8.42 3.73 0.99
CA ASP A 30 7.88 3.57 2.34
C ASP A 30 6.49 2.90 2.36
N LEU A 31 5.70 3.08 1.30
CA LEU A 31 4.32 2.60 1.24
C LEU A 31 4.15 1.39 0.29
N THR A 32 5.22 0.63 0.04
CA THR A 32 5.19 -0.59 -0.80
C THR A 32 4.19 -1.64 -0.33
N HIS A 33 3.84 -1.64 0.96
CA HIS A 33 2.83 -2.52 1.52
C HIS A 33 1.42 -2.32 0.94
N GLU A 34 1.13 -1.15 0.38
CA GLU A 34 -0.14 -0.91 -0.33
C GLU A 34 -0.11 -1.53 -1.73
N ILE A 35 1.04 -1.56 -2.39
CA ILE A 35 1.23 -2.27 -3.67
C ILE A 35 1.10 -3.78 -3.44
N ASP A 36 1.72 -4.30 -2.37
CA ASP A 36 1.60 -5.71 -1.97
C ASP A 36 0.15 -6.10 -1.68
N LEU A 37 -0.60 -5.24 -0.97
CA LEU A 37 -2.02 -5.45 -0.69
C LEU A 37 -2.84 -5.58 -1.98
N ILE A 38 -2.64 -4.69 -2.94
CA ILE A 38 -3.37 -4.74 -4.22
C ILE A 38 -3.00 -6.00 -5.00
N GLN A 39 -1.71 -6.32 -5.12
CA GLN A 39 -1.26 -7.54 -5.78
C GLN A 39 -1.81 -8.81 -5.11
N TRP A 40 -1.86 -8.84 -3.79
CA TRP A 40 -2.44 -9.95 -3.02
C TRP A 40 -3.93 -10.13 -3.29
N LEU A 41 -4.69 -9.03 -3.40
CA LEU A 41 -6.13 -9.06 -3.62
C LEU A 41 -6.53 -9.32 -5.08
N THR A 42 -5.77 -8.78 -6.05
CA THR A 42 -6.18 -8.76 -7.46
C THR A 42 -5.35 -9.67 -8.36
N GLY A 43 -4.27 -10.23 -7.84
CA GLY A 43 -3.33 -11.04 -8.61
C GLY A 43 -2.17 -10.23 -9.19
N PRO A 44 -1.28 -10.88 -9.96
CA PRO A 44 -0.08 -10.26 -10.52
C PRO A 44 -0.39 -9.02 -11.37
N ILE A 45 0.42 -8.00 -11.22
CA ILE A 45 0.35 -6.77 -12.02
C ILE A 45 1.20 -6.96 -13.28
N ASP A 46 0.60 -6.72 -14.44
CA ASP A 46 1.25 -6.88 -15.75
C ASP A 46 1.83 -5.57 -16.29
N GLU A 47 1.13 -4.47 -16.06
CA GLU A 47 1.49 -3.18 -16.64
C GLU A 47 1.23 -2.04 -15.66
N ILE A 48 2.09 -1.03 -15.69
CA ILE A 48 2.01 0.13 -14.81
C ILE A 48 2.32 1.43 -15.57
N TYR A 49 1.55 2.47 -15.27
CA TYR A 49 1.89 3.86 -15.53
C TYR A 49 2.03 4.59 -14.19
N ALA A 50 3.11 5.36 -14.02
CA ALA A 50 3.40 6.03 -12.76
C ALA A 50 3.68 7.52 -12.95
N ASN A 51 3.22 8.31 -11.97
CA ASN A 51 3.60 9.69 -11.77
C ASN A 51 4.05 9.89 -10.32
N LEU A 52 5.34 10.19 -10.15
CA LEU A 52 5.98 10.47 -8.87
C LEU A 52 6.29 11.97 -8.82
N ALA A 53 5.92 12.64 -7.75
CA ALA A 53 6.10 14.08 -7.60
C ALA A 53 6.48 14.47 -6.16
N LEU A 54 7.21 15.55 -6.03
CA LEU A 54 7.41 16.27 -4.78
C LEU A 54 6.62 17.57 -4.89
N VAL A 55 5.50 17.68 -4.18
CA VAL A 55 4.51 18.75 -4.35
C VAL A 55 4.21 19.52 -3.07
N SER A 56 4.53 18.97 -1.89
CA SER A 56 4.28 19.63 -0.63
C SER A 56 5.38 20.63 -0.24
N ASP A 57 5.16 21.33 0.87
CA ASP A 57 6.12 22.21 1.54
C ASP A 57 7.06 21.47 2.50
N LEU A 58 7.00 20.15 2.55
CA LEU A 58 7.86 19.33 3.39
C LEU A 58 9.32 19.45 2.95
N GLN A 59 10.22 19.59 3.92
CA GLN A 59 11.66 19.63 3.67
C GLN A 59 12.20 18.19 3.50
N MET A 60 12.03 17.67 2.28
CA MET A 60 12.48 16.33 1.89
C MET A 60 13.00 16.37 0.45
N ASN A 61 13.78 15.36 0.04
CA ASN A 61 14.32 15.25 -1.32
C ASN A 61 13.83 14.02 -2.09
N ALA A 62 12.82 13.32 -1.53
CA ALA A 62 12.14 12.21 -2.16
C ALA A 62 10.70 12.62 -2.55
N GLU A 63 10.03 11.83 -3.37
CA GLU A 63 8.64 12.07 -3.75
C GLU A 63 7.70 11.90 -2.56
N ASP A 64 6.74 12.81 -2.44
CA ASP A 64 5.71 12.80 -1.40
C ASP A 64 4.32 12.46 -1.95
N LEU A 65 4.20 12.36 -3.28
CA LEU A 65 2.99 11.95 -3.99
C LEU A 65 3.34 10.93 -5.07
N VAL A 66 2.63 9.83 -5.08
CA VAL A 66 2.71 8.77 -6.10
C VAL A 66 1.31 8.44 -6.59
N ASN A 67 1.12 8.49 -7.89
CA ASN A 67 -0.07 7.98 -8.56
C ASN A 67 0.35 6.85 -9.51
N LEU A 68 -0.24 5.68 -9.33
CA LEU A 68 -0.02 4.50 -10.16
C LEU A 68 -1.34 4.13 -10.84
N THR A 69 -1.30 3.90 -12.14
CA THR A 69 -2.36 3.19 -12.87
C THR A 69 -1.83 1.83 -13.22
N LEU A 70 -2.57 0.78 -12.89
CA LEU A 70 -2.14 -0.62 -13.03
C LEU A 70 -3.14 -1.40 -13.87
N THR A 71 -2.63 -2.38 -14.60
CA THR A 71 -3.43 -3.45 -15.20
C THR A 71 -2.87 -4.79 -14.72
N ASN A 72 -3.74 -5.67 -14.26
CA ASN A 72 -3.32 -7.02 -13.86
C ASN A 72 -3.53 -8.05 -14.98
N ALA A 73 -3.01 -9.27 -14.76
CA ALA A 73 -3.08 -10.37 -15.71
C ALA A 73 -4.53 -10.78 -16.11
N ASN A 74 -5.53 -10.38 -15.33
CA ASN A 74 -6.95 -10.63 -15.60
C ASN A 74 -7.66 -9.41 -16.25
N ASN A 75 -6.91 -8.43 -16.76
CA ASN A 75 -7.40 -7.17 -17.33
C ASN A 75 -8.19 -6.29 -16.35
N ALA A 76 -8.09 -6.50 -15.05
CA ALA A 76 -8.61 -5.54 -14.09
C ALA A 76 -7.68 -4.31 -14.08
N VAL A 77 -8.31 -3.14 -14.12
CA VAL A 77 -7.61 -1.85 -14.08
C VAL A 77 -7.82 -1.22 -12.71
N GLY A 78 -6.76 -0.67 -12.15
CA GLY A 78 -6.81 -0.01 -10.86
C GLY A 78 -5.93 1.22 -10.77
N GLN A 79 -6.15 2.00 -9.72
CA GLN A 79 -5.34 3.16 -9.39
C GLN A 79 -4.91 3.07 -7.93
N ILE A 80 -3.66 3.44 -7.66
CA ILE A 80 -3.14 3.61 -6.30
C ILE A 80 -2.64 5.04 -6.18
N GLN A 81 -3.10 5.74 -5.13
CA GLN A 81 -2.49 6.98 -4.70
C GLN A 81 -1.82 6.75 -3.34
N LEU A 82 -0.52 7.03 -3.28
CA LEU A 82 0.27 7.03 -2.06
C LEU A 82 0.73 8.46 -1.80
N ASP A 83 0.64 8.91 -0.55
CA ASP A 83 1.09 10.25 -0.23
C ASP A 83 1.63 10.40 1.19
N MET A 84 2.56 11.34 1.33
CA MET A 84 3.13 11.82 2.58
C MET A 84 2.74 13.28 2.87
N LEU A 85 1.65 13.76 2.26
CA LEU A 85 1.23 15.17 2.30
C LEU A 85 -0.17 15.38 2.87
N SER A 86 -0.97 14.33 3.01
CA SER A 86 -2.35 14.42 3.52
C SER A 86 -2.38 14.90 4.97
N PRO A 87 -3.13 15.98 5.30
CA PRO A 87 -3.20 16.50 6.65
C PRO A 87 -3.98 15.60 7.62
N VAL A 88 -4.73 14.64 7.08
CA VAL A 88 -5.50 13.66 7.84
C VAL A 88 -5.10 12.26 7.38
N TYR A 89 -4.85 11.37 8.34
CA TYR A 89 -4.57 9.96 8.02
C TYR A 89 -5.76 9.32 7.33
N ARG A 90 -5.52 8.78 6.13
CA ARG A 90 -6.49 8.04 5.33
C ARG A 90 -5.86 6.78 4.79
N ARG A 91 -6.59 5.67 4.86
CA ARG A 91 -6.25 4.40 4.23
C ARG A 91 -7.54 3.69 3.85
N GLU A 92 -7.84 3.71 2.58
CA GLU A 92 -9.10 3.23 2.02
C GLU A 92 -8.82 2.39 0.77
N LEU A 93 -9.70 1.44 0.51
CA LEU A 93 -9.68 0.62 -0.69
C LEU A 93 -11.10 0.44 -1.20
N GLU A 94 -11.29 0.61 -2.50
CA GLU A 94 -12.52 0.30 -3.19
C GLU A 94 -12.27 -0.75 -4.27
N LEU A 95 -13.11 -1.78 -4.32
CA LEU A 95 -13.13 -2.80 -5.35
C LEU A 95 -14.50 -2.80 -6.03
N VAL A 96 -14.52 -2.48 -7.32
CA VAL A 96 -15.75 -2.42 -8.12
C VAL A 96 -15.90 -3.72 -8.89
N PHE A 97 -17.03 -4.42 -8.66
CA PHE A 97 -17.47 -5.62 -9.36
C PHE A 97 -18.72 -5.34 -10.19
N GLN A 98 -19.07 -6.27 -11.04
CA GLN A 98 -20.27 -6.13 -11.90
C GLN A 98 -21.55 -5.87 -11.10
N GLU A 99 -21.72 -6.48 -9.92
CA GLU A 99 -22.97 -6.41 -9.14
C GLU A 99 -22.81 -5.72 -7.78
N ALA A 100 -21.59 -5.36 -7.39
CA ALA A 100 -21.34 -4.77 -6.08
C ALA A 100 -20.04 -3.96 -6.05
N VAL A 101 -19.99 -3.04 -5.08
CA VAL A 101 -18.78 -2.31 -4.70
C VAL A 101 -18.43 -2.69 -3.27
N LEU A 102 -17.20 -3.13 -3.05
CA LEU A 102 -16.64 -3.29 -1.72
C LEU A 102 -15.82 -2.05 -1.38
N HIS A 103 -16.07 -1.47 -0.23
CA HIS A 103 -15.28 -0.35 0.31
C HIS A 103 -14.75 -0.70 1.69
N TRP A 104 -13.45 -0.60 1.85
CA TRP A 104 -12.75 -0.79 3.11
C TRP A 104 -12.14 0.52 3.60
N ASP A 105 -12.57 0.95 4.77
CA ASP A 105 -11.97 2.07 5.53
C ASP A 105 -11.15 1.45 6.68
N ALA A 106 -9.83 1.46 6.51
CA ALA A 106 -8.91 0.87 7.48
C ALA A 106 -8.84 1.68 8.78
N VAL A 107 -9.09 2.98 8.73
CA VAL A 107 -9.08 3.86 9.91
C VAL A 107 -10.28 3.58 10.80
N LYS A 108 -11.45 3.42 10.19
CA LYS A 108 -12.68 3.03 10.91
C LYS A 108 -12.77 1.52 11.19
N GLY A 109 -11.91 0.72 10.55
CA GLY A 109 -11.96 -0.73 10.66
C GLY A 109 -13.25 -1.34 10.09
N VAL A 110 -13.79 -0.77 9.01
CA VAL A 110 -15.08 -1.17 8.44
C VAL A 110 -14.91 -1.59 6.99
N LEU A 111 -15.52 -2.73 6.64
CA LEU A 111 -15.71 -3.19 5.27
C LEU A 111 -17.21 -3.16 4.97
N THR A 112 -17.59 -2.45 3.92
CA THR A 112 -18.97 -2.39 3.43
C THR A 112 -19.09 -3.00 2.04
N LYS A 113 -20.31 -3.45 1.72
CA LYS A 113 -20.73 -3.87 0.38
C LYS A 113 -21.94 -3.04 -0.02
N ALA A 114 -21.85 -2.33 -1.12
CA ALA A 114 -22.95 -1.67 -1.79
C ALA A 114 -23.37 -2.47 -3.02
N SER A 115 -24.69 -2.62 -3.25
CA SER A 115 -25.27 -3.28 -4.42
C SER A 115 -26.64 -2.65 -4.76
N SER A 116 -27.31 -3.12 -5.79
CA SER A 116 -28.68 -2.70 -6.14
C SER A 116 -29.70 -2.93 -5.01
N THR A 117 -29.42 -3.84 -4.08
CA THR A 117 -30.26 -4.16 -2.91
C THR A 117 -29.95 -3.31 -1.67
N GLY A 118 -28.96 -2.43 -1.73
CA GLY A 118 -28.59 -1.52 -0.65
C GLY A 118 -27.16 -1.66 -0.17
N LEU A 119 -26.86 -0.98 0.95
CA LEU A 119 -25.57 -0.96 1.62
C LEU A 119 -25.61 -1.84 2.87
N VAL A 120 -24.62 -2.72 3.01
CA VAL A 120 -24.45 -3.55 4.20
C VAL A 120 -23.03 -3.47 4.74
N ILE A 121 -22.87 -3.56 6.06
CA ILE A 121 -21.57 -3.75 6.71
C ILE A 121 -21.25 -5.25 6.63
N VAL A 122 -20.18 -5.58 5.91
CA VAL A 122 -19.69 -6.97 5.78
C VAL A 122 -18.83 -7.35 6.98
N HIS A 123 -17.99 -6.42 7.43
CA HIS A 123 -17.14 -6.61 8.59
C HIS A 123 -16.89 -5.29 9.32
N LYS A 124 -16.81 -5.37 10.62
CA LYS A 124 -16.36 -4.27 11.47
C LYS A 124 -15.41 -4.82 12.53
N VAL A 125 -14.26 -4.20 12.65
CA VAL A 125 -13.26 -4.55 13.66
C VAL A 125 -13.84 -4.29 15.06
N SER A 126 -13.58 -5.21 16.00
CA SER A 126 -14.01 -5.07 17.40
C SER A 126 -13.43 -3.79 18.03
N ASN A 127 -14.21 -3.18 18.94
CA ASN A 127 -13.72 -2.05 19.74
C ASN A 127 -12.55 -2.42 20.66
N GLU A 128 -12.34 -3.71 20.91
CA GLU A 128 -11.23 -4.25 21.70
C GLU A 128 -9.96 -4.47 20.86
N PHE A 129 -10.04 -4.26 19.55
CA PHE A 129 -8.89 -4.46 18.65
C PHE A 129 -7.74 -3.54 19.00
N ASN A 130 -6.60 -4.13 19.29
CA ASN A 130 -5.35 -3.40 19.46
C ASN A 130 -4.47 -3.58 18.22
N ARG A 131 -4.06 -2.47 17.62
CA ARG A 131 -3.17 -2.49 16.44
C ARG A 131 -1.90 -3.31 16.68
N ASN A 132 -1.38 -3.35 17.90
CA ASN A 132 -0.20 -4.13 18.25
C ASN A 132 -0.41 -5.64 18.09
N ASP A 133 -1.66 -6.12 18.17
CA ASP A 133 -1.95 -7.55 18.01
C ASP A 133 -1.62 -8.08 16.62
N MET A 134 -1.67 -7.21 15.60
CA MET A 134 -1.23 -7.56 14.24
C MET A 134 0.27 -7.90 14.22
N PHE A 135 1.09 -7.08 14.84
CA PHE A 135 2.54 -7.28 14.92
C PHE A 135 2.89 -8.50 15.77
N LEU A 136 2.20 -8.70 16.89
CA LEU A 136 2.36 -9.89 17.73
C LEU A 136 1.99 -11.17 16.97
N THR A 137 0.90 -11.15 16.21
CA THR A 137 0.44 -12.29 15.41
C THR A 137 1.45 -12.60 14.30
N GLN A 138 1.94 -11.60 13.60
CA GLN A 138 2.99 -11.74 12.59
C GLN A 138 4.26 -12.33 13.17
N MET A 139 4.72 -11.81 14.29
CA MET A 139 5.92 -12.29 14.97
C MET A 139 5.76 -13.72 15.48
N LYS A 140 4.63 -14.06 16.09
CA LYS A 140 4.32 -15.44 16.51
C LYS A 140 4.36 -16.41 15.32
N HIS A 141 3.76 -16.03 14.19
CA HIS A 141 3.80 -16.86 12.98
C HIS A 141 5.24 -17.10 12.51
N PHE A 142 6.05 -16.05 12.44
CA PHE A 142 7.45 -16.14 12.06
C PHE A 142 8.27 -17.04 13.00
N VAL A 143 8.19 -16.81 14.31
CA VAL A 143 8.89 -17.61 15.33
C VAL A 143 8.48 -19.08 15.27
N ASN A 144 7.18 -19.39 15.20
CA ASN A 144 6.69 -20.75 15.09
C ASN A 144 7.25 -21.46 13.85
N ARG A 145 7.34 -20.74 12.73
CA ARG A 145 7.89 -21.28 11.49
C ARG A 145 9.38 -21.62 11.61
N ILE A 146 10.20 -20.72 12.13
CA ILE A 146 11.65 -20.99 12.32
C ILE A 146 11.92 -22.05 13.39
N SER A 147 10.98 -22.24 14.31
CA SER A 147 11.03 -23.31 15.34
C SER A 147 10.58 -24.68 14.83
N GLY A 148 10.36 -24.83 13.52
CA GLY A 148 10.05 -26.11 12.89
C GLY A 148 8.55 -26.42 12.69
N ALA A 149 7.65 -25.49 12.99
CA ALA A 149 6.24 -25.69 12.68
C ALA A 149 6.01 -25.72 11.14
N ASN A 150 5.23 -26.68 10.67
CA ASN A 150 4.90 -26.82 9.25
C ASN A 150 3.85 -25.77 8.82
N LEU A 151 4.25 -24.51 8.80
CA LEU A 151 3.42 -23.38 8.42
C LEU A 151 3.89 -22.82 7.06
N LYS A 152 2.96 -22.53 6.16
CA LYS A 152 3.27 -21.80 4.93
C LYS A 152 3.58 -20.33 5.29
N PRO A 153 4.55 -19.68 4.62
CA PRO A 153 4.74 -18.24 4.79
C PRO A 153 3.49 -17.49 4.34
N LEU A 154 3.06 -16.50 5.12
CA LEU A 154 1.94 -15.61 4.73
C LEU A 154 2.35 -14.69 3.58
N CYS A 155 3.62 -14.25 3.58
CA CYS A 155 4.26 -13.55 2.48
C CYS A 155 5.55 -14.30 2.12
N SER A 156 5.71 -14.68 0.86
CA SER A 156 6.90 -15.36 0.37
C SER A 156 7.95 -14.35 -0.13
N ILE A 157 9.21 -14.79 -0.24
CA ILE A 157 10.25 -14.01 -0.92
C ILE A 157 9.83 -13.65 -2.35
N GLN A 158 9.19 -14.57 -3.05
CA GLN A 158 8.69 -14.33 -4.43
C GLN A 158 7.66 -13.20 -4.47
N SER A 159 6.76 -13.12 -3.48
CA SER A 159 5.81 -12.01 -3.36
C SER A 159 6.53 -10.68 -3.15
N GLY A 160 7.54 -10.65 -2.28
CA GLY A 160 8.36 -9.44 -2.07
C GLY A 160 9.13 -9.01 -3.33
N VAL A 161 9.71 -9.97 -4.07
CA VAL A 161 10.39 -9.70 -5.34
C VAL A 161 9.40 -9.14 -6.37
N ALA A 162 8.17 -9.68 -6.44
CA ALA A 162 7.15 -9.16 -7.36
C ALA A 162 6.78 -7.71 -7.05
N VAL A 163 6.63 -7.34 -5.77
CA VAL A 163 6.42 -5.94 -5.36
C VAL A 163 7.59 -5.06 -5.77
N GLN A 164 8.82 -5.52 -5.58
CA GLN A 164 10.01 -4.75 -5.97
C GLN A 164 10.07 -4.50 -7.48
N ARG A 165 9.70 -5.49 -8.30
CA ARG A 165 9.60 -5.31 -9.76
C ARG A 165 8.57 -4.25 -10.16
N ILE A 166 7.42 -4.19 -9.46
CA ILE A 166 6.42 -3.14 -9.67
C ILE A 166 7.01 -1.76 -9.32
N VAL A 167 7.74 -1.65 -8.22
CA VAL A 167 8.43 -0.42 -7.81
C VAL A 167 9.43 0.04 -8.87
N GLU A 168 10.26 -0.87 -9.36
CA GLU A 168 11.25 -0.58 -10.43
C GLU A 168 10.55 -0.14 -11.72
N ALA A 169 9.49 -0.85 -12.13
CA ALA A 169 8.69 -0.49 -13.29
C ALA A 169 8.03 0.90 -13.12
N ALA A 170 7.57 1.24 -11.91
CA ALA A 170 7.01 2.56 -11.60
C ALA A 170 8.06 3.68 -11.75
N ILE A 171 9.28 3.47 -11.28
CA ILE A 171 10.38 4.43 -11.44
C ILE A 171 10.68 4.65 -12.91
N VAL A 172 10.82 3.58 -13.70
CA VAL A 172 11.10 3.66 -15.15
C VAL A 172 9.93 4.32 -15.88
N SER A 173 8.69 3.99 -15.52
CA SER A 173 7.49 4.61 -16.09
C SER A 173 7.46 6.11 -15.84
N ASN A 174 7.73 6.55 -14.60
CA ASN A 174 7.77 7.97 -14.28
C ASN A 174 8.87 8.72 -15.02
N GLN A 175 10.05 8.12 -15.20
CA GLN A 175 11.17 8.73 -15.92
C GLN A 175 10.87 8.93 -17.41
N ASN A 176 10.28 7.92 -18.04
CA ASN A 176 10.04 7.90 -19.48
C ASN A 176 8.63 8.38 -19.89
N LYS A 177 7.72 8.54 -18.92
CA LYS A 177 6.31 8.92 -19.14
C LYS A 177 5.54 7.96 -20.05
N ILE A 178 5.78 6.66 -19.90
CA ILE A 178 5.16 5.59 -20.68
C ILE A 178 4.68 4.46 -19.76
N ASN A 179 3.80 3.63 -20.28
CA ASN A 179 3.44 2.35 -19.64
C ASN A 179 4.64 1.39 -19.68
N ILE A 180 4.87 0.68 -18.59
CA ILE A 180 5.91 -0.33 -18.45
C ILE A 180 5.28 -1.66 -18.09
N LYS A 181 5.67 -2.73 -18.81
CA LYS A 181 5.34 -4.11 -18.42
C LYS A 181 6.17 -4.51 -17.21
N VAL A 182 5.51 -5.15 -16.25
CA VAL A 182 6.14 -5.71 -15.06
C VAL A 182 6.61 -7.14 -15.41
N ASN A 183 7.94 -7.37 -15.41
CA ASN A 183 8.57 -8.65 -15.79
C ASN A 183 8.96 -9.48 -14.58
#